data_93ca809bb81f00ae7a78b305883f08ab
#
_entry.id   93ca809bb81f00ae7a78b305883f08ab
#
_cell.length_a   1.000
_cell.length_b   1.000
_cell.length_c   1.000
_cell.angle_alpha   90.00
_cell.angle_beta   90.00
_cell.angle_gamma   90.00
#
_symmetry.space_group_name_H-M   'P 1'
#
loop_
_entity.id
_entity.type
_entity.pdbx_description
1 polymer ?
#
loop_
_entity_poly.entity_id
_entity_poly.type
_entity_poly.pdbx_seq_one_letter_code
_entity_poly.pdbx_strand_id
1 'polypeptide(L)'
;MTSSLSITLIAFGIIAALAFFTAAGFRGSGKVNDYAPNLSKYRTDDDLETKTLDRTLTVAVLLASILTIMIPLYYLGEQERQEGFVEEFDEVSVERGEHLYEEFGCGNCHGADGSGGAASYVEKRSGINVTWTAPAINNVFYRYDDEEVRYWLIYGRANSPMPAWGLEGGGPMNDGQLDDLIEYMHHFQITQESELRTIEMNINSSLSRIETSELLVENEIARQKELIQSVEEAPSKLPIVEKAVQDVSAFLSKEGGIDTDEDGLSDSTETELSTYSASISEALGTSILNLDPDNEQSIPGRKDLSVAKGYLSQLESELINIRIVSEGYDKFINEAETGLAFLEKALEEKLWEVSFDEIANSTFDGDLEKAIRAVGLFNAYCARCHTAGYSAGVAYTKEIASGGLGPALRAGRANIQFKQREDLIDFIVKGSVNGKAYGVNGVGGGKMPGFGAVLPE
;
A
#
# COMPACT_ATOMS: atom_id res chain seq x y z
N MET A 1 3.95 17.55 28.33
CA MET A 1 4.20 18.72 29.24
C MET A 1 4.87 18.37 30.58
N THR A 2 4.80 17.13 31.07
CA THR A 2 5.43 16.67 32.32
C THR A 2 6.94 16.47 32.22
N SER A 3 7.48 16.09 31.07
CA SER A 3 8.93 15.88 30.85
C SER A 3 9.78 17.13 31.04
N SER A 4 9.29 18.31 30.66
CA SER A 4 10.02 19.58 30.78
C SER A 4 10.15 20.00 32.25
N LEU A 5 9.14 19.75 33.08
CA LEU A 5 9.18 20.06 34.52
C LEU A 5 10.18 19.18 35.27
N SER A 6 10.19 17.86 34.94
CA SER A 6 11.11 16.90 35.56
C SER A 6 12.57 17.19 35.18
N ILE A 7 12.84 17.49 33.94
CA ILE A 7 14.19 17.91 33.47
C ILE A 7 14.64 19.20 34.14
N THR A 8 13.74 20.17 34.29
CA THR A 8 14.03 21.45 34.94
C THR A 8 14.36 21.25 36.43
N LEU A 9 13.62 20.38 37.13
CA LEU A 9 13.89 20.08 38.53
C LEU A 9 15.20 19.30 38.73
N ILE A 10 15.53 18.36 37.86
CA ILE A 10 16.82 17.65 37.88
C ILE A 10 17.97 18.62 37.59
N ALA A 11 17.87 19.48 36.60
CA ALA A 11 18.87 20.48 36.26
C ALA A 11 19.09 21.45 37.43
N PHE A 12 18.00 21.90 38.07
CA PHE A 12 18.10 22.79 39.26
C PHE A 12 18.75 22.06 40.44
N GLY A 13 18.44 20.78 40.69
CA GLY A 13 19.09 19.96 41.70
C GLY A 13 20.60 19.81 41.48
N ILE A 14 21.01 19.54 40.24
CA ILE A 14 22.44 19.43 39.86
C ILE A 14 23.15 20.79 40.04
N ILE A 15 22.57 21.89 39.60
CA ILE A 15 23.14 23.24 39.76
C ILE A 15 23.27 23.60 41.22
N ALA A 16 22.26 23.33 42.04
CA ALA A 16 22.29 23.57 43.47
C ALA A 16 23.37 22.74 44.19
N ALA A 17 23.51 21.46 43.83
CA ALA A 17 24.57 20.58 44.33
C ALA A 17 25.97 21.09 43.93
N LEU A 18 26.18 21.45 42.66
CA LEU A 18 27.43 22.02 42.18
C LEU A 18 27.77 23.37 42.89
N ALA A 19 26.79 24.26 43.06
CA ALA A 19 26.97 25.52 43.80
C ALA A 19 27.31 25.28 45.28
N PHE A 20 26.67 24.27 45.90
CA PHE A 20 27.00 23.90 47.28
C PHE A 20 28.42 23.32 47.42
N PHE A 21 28.85 22.43 46.51
CA PHE A 21 30.19 21.87 46.51
C PHE A 21 31.27 22.92 46.23
N THR A 22 31.04 23.85 45.31
CA THR A 22 31.95 24.95 45.03
C THR A 22 32.03 25.89 46.24
N ALA A 23 30.91 26.30 46.83
CA ALA A 23 30.89 27.14 48.01
C ALA A 23 31.55 26.47 49.23
N ALA A 24 31.38 25.16 49.41
CA ALA A 24 32.04 24.39 50.45
C ALA A 24 33.57 24.27 50.23
N GLY A 25 33.99 24.13 48.95
CA GLY A 25 35.40 24.10 48.56
C GLY A 25 36.12 25.45 48.82
N PHE A 26 35.45 26.57 48.47
CA PHE A 26 36.03 27.92 48.69
C PHE A 26 36.11 28.30 50.17
N ARG A 27 35.26 27.79 51.07
CA ARG A 27 35.33 28.05 52.51
C ARG A 27 36.53 27.41 53.23
N GLY A 28 37.23 26.48 52.54
CA GLY A 28 38.41 25.80 53.09
C GLY A 28 39.76 26.50 52.90
N SER A 29 39.82 27.62 52.16
CA SER A 29 41.08 28.26 51.77
C SER A 29 41.45 29.49 52.60
N GLY A 30 41.27 29.45 53.88
CA GLY A 30 41.62 30.56 54.79
C GLY A 30 42.68 30.15 55.79
N LYS A 31 43.92 30.26 55.43
CA LYS A 31 45.16 30.67 56.10
C LYS A 31 46.34 30.00 55.40
N VAL A 32 47.08 30.79 54.65
CA VAL A 32 48.43 30.46 54.21
C VAL A 32 49.29 30.39 55.50
N ASN A 33 49.68 29.14 55.82
CA ASN A 33 50.77 28.96 56.83
C ASN A 33 52.02 28.61 56.04
N ASP A 34 53.13 29.18 56.44
CA ASP A 34 54.49 29.00 55.90
C ASP A 34 55.01 27.57 56.03
N TYR A 35 54.49 26.70 55.15
CA TYR A 35 55.04 25.30 54.98
C TYR A 35 55.80 25.27 53.67
N ALA A 36 56.92 24.51 53.65
CA ALA A 36 57.64 24.26 52.44
C ALA A 36 56.68 23.65 51.36
N PRO A 37 56.81 24.06 50.06
CA PRO A 37 55.86 23.77 49.01
C PRO A 37 55.67 22.31 48.69
N ASN A 38 56.45 21.42 49.26
CA ASN A 38 56.43 19.95 49.08
C ASN A 38 55.86 19.23 50.31
N LEU A 39 55.36 19.90 51.34
CA LEU A 39 54.78 19.31 52.55
C LEU A 39 53.26 19.60 52.58
N SER A 40 52.46 18.58 52.49
CA SER A 40 51.01 18.69 52.77
C SER A 40 50.78 18.74 54.28
N LYS A 41 49.93 19.67 54.70
CA LYS A 41 49.58 19.81 56.14
C LYS A 41 48.89 18.55 56.62
N TYR A 42 49.46 17.92 57.66
CA TYR A 42 48.74 16.84 58.35
C TYR A 42 47.50 17.43 59.04
N ARG A 43 46.34 16.81 58.79
CA ARG A 43 45.15 17.10 59.58
C ARG A 43 45.29 16.40 60.92
N THR A 44 44.91 17.08 61.97
CA THR A 44 44.88 16.48 63.31
C THR A 44 43.74 15.47 63.35
N ASP A 45 43.83 14.43 64.24
CA ASP A 45 42.76 13.44 64.42
C ASP A 45 41.45 14.15 64.79
N ASP A 46 41.50 15.25 65.55
CA ASP A 46 40.35 16.05 65.94
C ASP A 46 39.69 16.75 64.73
N ASP A 47 40.48 17.21 63.74
CA ASP A 47 39.95 17.79 62.48
C ASP A 47 39.36 16.70 61.57
N LEU A 48 39.92 15.49 61.59
CA LEU A 48 39.45 14.35 60.77
C LEU A 48 38.18 13.73 61.39
N GLU A 49 38.19 13.51 62.70
CA GLU A 49 37.10 12.79 63.42
C GLU A 49 35.91 13.70 63.72
N THR A 50 36.06 14.98 63.77
CA THR A 50 34.94 15.91 64.02
C THR A 50 34.51 16.61 62.70
N LYS A 51 35.24 17.68 62.31
CA LYS A 51 34.78 18.56 61.24
C LYS A 51 34.76 17.94 59.85
N THR A 52 35.74 17.06 59.53
CA THR A 52 35.80 16.40 58.19
C THR A 52 34.79 15.27 58.16
N LEU A 53 34.69 14.48 59.23
CA LEU A 53 33.71 13.38 59.33
C LEU A 53 32.30 13.94 59.26
N ASP A 54 31.94 14.93 60.09
CA ASP A 54 30.62 15.54 60.11
C ASP A 54 30.24 16.12 58.73
N ARG A 55 31.15 16.78 58.04
CA ARG A 55 30.93 17.32 56.71
C ARG A 55 30.71 16.21 55.69
N THR A 56 31.51 15.14 55.73
CA THR A 56 31.39 14.02 54.83
C THR A 56 30.08 13.28 55.06
N LEU A 57 29.73 13.02 56.30
CA LEU A 57 28.45 12.38 56.68
C LEU A 57 27.24 13.22 56.27
N THR A 58 27.30 14.56 56.51
CA THR A 58 26.23 15.48 56.09
C THR A 58 26.00 15.41 54.58
N VAL A 59 27.09 15.42 53.76
CA VAL A 59 27.00 15.32 52.31
C VAL A 59 26.47 13.93 51.89
N ALA A 60 26.95 12.87 52.54
CA ALA A 60 26.48 11.53 52.24
C ALA A 60 24.99 11.35 52.54
N VAL A 61 24.51 11.85 53.68
CA VAL A 61 23.09 11.83 54.08
C VAL A 61 22.24 12.65 53.11
N LEU A 62 22.72 13.84 52.73
CA LEU A 62 22.03 14.68 51.72
C LEU A 62 21.88 13.98 50.37
N LEU A 63 22.97 13.39 49.86
CA LEU A 63 22.93 12.64 48.61
C LEU A 63 22.02 11.41 48.70
N ALA A 64 22.11 10.65 49.79
CA ALA A 64 21.24 9.51 50.04
C ALA A 64 19.76 9.92 50.12
N SER A 65 19.46 11.06 50.75
CA SER A 65 18.10 11.61 50.83
C SER A 65 17.55 12.01 49.48
N ILE A 66 18.38 12.69 48.66
CA ILE A 66 18.02 13.05 47.28
C ILE A 66 17.72 11.80 46.47
N LEU A 67 18.58 10.78 46.49
CA LEU A 67 18.38 9.54 45.78
C LEU A 67 17.12 8.80 46.26
N THR A 68 16.88 8.77 47.57
CA THR A 68 15.72 8.14 48.18
C THR A 68 14.39 8.76 47.72
N ILE A 69 14.40 10.07 47.44
CA ILE A 69 13.22 10.78 46.92
C ILE A 69 13.12 10.68 45.39
N MET A 70 14.25 10.92 44.72
CA MET A 70 14.24 11.01 43.23
C MET A 70 14.00 9.68 42.53
N ILE A 71 14.51 8.55 43.08
CA ILE A 71 14.32 7.25 42.47
C ILE A 71 12.84 6.81 42.49
N PRO A 72 12.11 6.88 43.62
CA PRO A 72 10.67 6.57 43.57
C PRO A 72 9.87 7.50 42.69
N LEU A 73 10.18 8.81 42.67
CA LEU A 73 9.51 9.77 41.78
C LEU A 73 9.77 9.46 40.30
N TYR A 74 10.98 9.04 39.96
CA TYR A 74 11.31 8.59 38.61
C TYR A 74 10.48 7.36 38.22
N TYR A 75 10.41 6.34 39.10
CA TYR A 75 9.63 5.13 38.86
C TYR A 75 8.12 5.39 38.78
N LEU A 76 7.59 6.33 39.56
CA LEU A 76 6.18 6.71 39.47
C LEU A 76 5.83 7.41 38.15
N GLY A 77 6.77 8.13 37.56
CA GLY A 77 6.61 8.78 36.26
C GLY A 77 6.99 7.89 35.06
N GLU A 78 7.54 6.70 35.30
CA GLU A 78 8.07 5.84 34.24
C GLU A 78 6.96 5.32 33.31
N GLN A 79 5.80 4.98 33.86
CA GLN A 79 4.69 4.46 33.08
C GLN A 79 4.16 5.50 32.09
N GLU A 80 3.90 6.74 32.53
CA GLU A 80 3.46 7.81 31.64
C GLU A 80 4.53 8.14 30.57
N ARG A 81 5.80 8.03 30.95
CA ARG A 81 6.91 8.27 30.03
C ARG A 81 7.01 7.15 28.97
N GLN A 82 6.83 5.90 29.36
CA GLN A 82 6.81 4.78 28.42
C GLN A 82 5.61 4.84 27.48
N GLU A 83 4.43 5.13 28.01
CA GLU A 83 3.23 5.34 27.18
C GLU A 83 3.43 6.47 26.18
N GLY A 84 4.01 7.61 26.58
CA GLY A 84 4.31 8.71 25.68
C GLY A 84 5.36 8.39 24.61
N PHE A 85 6.34 7.53 24.90
CA PHE A 85 7.27 7.06 23.87
C PHE A 85 6.62 6.10 22.89
N VAL A 86 5.76 5.21 23.37
CA VAL A 86 5.01 4.31 22.47
C VAL A 86 4.17 5.15 21.51
N GLU A 87 3.40 6.11 22.00
CA GLU A 87 2.60 7.01 21.19
C GLU A 87 3.46 7.78 20.15
N GLU A 88 4.61 8.32 20.54
CA GLU A 88 5.55 9.01 19.63
C GLU A 88 6.12 8.06 18.56
N PHE A 89 6.44 6.81 18.92
CA PHE A 89 6.91 5.80 17.96
C PHE A 89 5.82 5.38 16.98
N ASP A 90 4.59 5.21 17.47
CA ASP A 90 3.44 4.86 16.64
C ASP A 90 3.13 5.99 15.64
N GLU A 91 3.14 7.26 16.07
CA GLU A 91 2.98 8.42 15.17
C GLU A 91 4.06 8.45 14.07
N VAL A 92 5.33 8.23 14.42
CA VAL A 92 6.44 8.18 13.45
C VAL A 92 6.31 6.97 12.52
N SER A 93 5.84 5.84 13.02
CA SER A 93 5.58 4.64 12.20
C SER A 93 4.47 4.88 11.19
N VAL A 94 3.37 5.51 11.62
CA VAL A 94 2.25 5.92 10.76
C VAL A 94 2.73 6.87 9.65
N GLU A 95 3.52 7.91 9.99
CA GLU A 95 4.05 8.87 9.00
C GLU A 95 4.94 8.18 7.95
N ARG A 96 5.82 7.26 8.38
CA ARG A 96 6.64 6.47 7.47
C ARG A 96 5.80 5.52 6.61
N GLY A 97 4.79 4.91 7.19
CA GLY A 97 3.85 4.04 6.48
C GLY A 97 3.04 4.77 5.42
N GLU A 98 2.58 6.01 5.71
CA GLU A 98 1.94 6.89 4.75
C GLU A 98 2.85 7.19 3.56
N HIS A 99 4.09 7.59 3.85
CA HIS A 99 5.08 7.84 2.80
C HIS A 99 5.33 6.59 1.92
N LEU A 100 5.44 5.40 2.53
CA LEU A 100 5.59 4.14 1.78
C LEU A 100 4.35 3.84 0.92
N TYR A 101 3.15 4.09 1.44
CA TYR A 101 1.90 3.89 0.70
C TYR A 101 1.84 4.77 -0.56
N GLU A 102 2.31 6.02 -0.46
CA GLU A 102 2.40 6.96 -1.58
C GLU A 102 3.55 6.61 -2.52
N GLU A 103 4.76 6.38 -2.01
CA GLU A 103 5.97 6.09 -2.78
C GLU A 103 5.81 4.86 -3.68
N PHE A 104 5.23 3.80 -3.13
CA PHE A 104 4.99 2.56 -3.87
C PHE A 104 3.65 2.54 -4.64
N GLY A 105 2.90 3.63 -4.60
CA GLY A 105 1.69 3.82 -5.39
C GLY A 105 0.54 2.88 -5.01
N CYS A 106 0.46 2.44 -3.76
CA CYS A 106 -0.61 1.56 -3.27
C CYS A 106 -2.00 2.17 -3.50
N GLY A 107 -2.11 3.50 -3.30
CA GLY A 107 -3.31 4.28 -3.52
C GLY A 107 -3.82 4.28 -4.96
N ASN A 108 -2.97 4.03 -5.97
CA ASN A 108 -3.39 3.96 -7.38
C ASN A 108 -4.38 2.82 -7.64
N CYS A 109 -4.29 1.75 -6.85
CA CYS A 109 -5.21 0.61 -6.94
C CYS A 109 -6.21 0.59 -5.79
N HIS A 110 -5.75 0.88 -4.56
CA HIS A 110 -6.57 0.74 -3.35
C HIS A 110 -7.28 2.02 -2.90
N GLY A 111 -7.09 3.14 -3.62
CA GLY A 111 -7.57 4.46 -3.21
C GLY A 111 -6.64 5.12 -2.19
N ALA A 112 -6.66 6.45 -2.11
CA ALA A 112 -5.81 7.21 -1.19
C ALA A 112 -6.12 6.92 0.29
N ASP A 113 -7.37 6.57 0.58
CA ASP A 113 -7.90 6.23 1.90
C ASP A 113 -8.15 4.72 2.08
N GLY A 114 -7.60 3.88 1.21
CA GLY A 114 -7.81 2.44 1.23
C GLY A 114 -9.22 1.98 0.88
N SER A 115 -10.07 2.83 0.31
CA SER A 115 -11.49 2.51 0.00
C SER A 115 -11.68 1.55 -1.18
N GLY A 116 -10.60 1.17 -1.85
CA GLY A 116 -10.63 0.33 -3.05
C GLY A 116 -10.55 1.13 -4.33
N GLY A 117 -10.49 0.41 -5.44
CA GLY A 117 -10.36 1.03 -6.76
C GLY A 117 -10.23 -0.01 -7.87
N ALA A 118 -9.41 0.27 -8.86
CA ALA A 118 -9.24 -0.61 -10.00
C ALA A 118 -7.82 -0.56 -10.58
N ALA A 119 -7.38 -1.66 -11.18
CA ALA A 119 -6.10 -1.78 -11.86
C ALA A 119 -6.27 -2.44 -13.23
N SER A 120 -5.58 -1.94 -14.24
CA SER A 120 -5.50 -2.61 -15.55
C SER A 120 -4.67 -3.89 -15.41
N TYR A 121 -5.15 -5.00 -15.93
CA TYR A 121 -4.50 -6.29 -15.81
C TYR A 121 -4.91 -7.25 -16.91
N VAL A 122 -3.96 -8.00 -17.46
CA VAL A 122 -4.29 -9.12 -18.37
C VAL A 122 -4.62 -10.35 -17.55
N GLU A 123 -5.89 -10.74 -17.54
CA GLU A 123 -6.35 -11.93 -16.80
C GLU A 123 -5.77 -13.19 -17.45
N LYS A 124 -4.94 -13.93 -16.70
CA LYS A 124 -4.07 -14.99 -17.23
C LYS A 124 -4.82 -16.20 -17.81
N ARG A 125 -6.07 -16.43 -17.42
CA ARG A 125 -6.86 -17.58 -17.90
C ARG A 125 -7.57 -17.28 -19.21
N SER A 126 -8.07 -16.07 -19.35
CA SER A 126 -8.81 -15.62 -20.53
C SER A 126 -7.96 -14.87 -21.54
N GLY A 127 -6.78 -14.36 -21.13
CA GLY A 127 -5.95 -13.48 -21.94
C GLY A 127 -6.55 -12.08 -22.17
N ILE A 128 -7.61 -11.73 -21.43
CA ILE A 128 -8.35 -10.48 -21.60
C ILE A 128 -7.69 -9.37 -20.78
N ASN A 129 -7.51 -8.21 -21.39
CA ASN A 129 -7.15 -7.01 -20.65
C ASN A 129 -8.39 -6.44 -19.98
N VAL A 130 -8.39 -6.48 -18.66
CA VAL A 130 -9.55 -6.14 -17.83
C VAL A 130 -9.21 -5.03 -16.84
N THR A 131 -10.24 -4.36 -16.36
CA THR A 131 -10.14 -3.48 -15.20
C THR A 131 -10.38 -4.31 -13.94
N TRP A 132 -9.29 -4.71 -13.29
CA TRP A 132 -9.35 -5.53 -12.06
C TRP A 132 -9.79 -4.69 -10.89
N THR A 133 -10.87 -5.07 -10.23
CA THR A 133 -11.36 -4.37 -9.04
C THR A 133 -10.45 -4.67 -7.85
N ALA A 134 -9.71 -3.67 -7.38
CA ALA A 134 -8.93 -3.76 -6.15
C ALA A 134 -9.85 -3.67 -4.93
N PRO A 135 -9.63 -4.49 -3.88
CA PRO A 135 -10.47 -4.47 -2.69
C PRO A 135 -10.22 -3.21 -1.86
N ALA A 136 -11.23 -2.79 -1.11
CA ALA A 136 -11.03 -1.91 0.02
C ALA A 136 -10.12 -2.60 1.07
N ILE A 137 -9.16 -1.84 1.59
CA ILE A 137 -8.22 -2.28 2.64
C ILE A 137 -8.38 -1.48 3.93
N ASN A 138 -9.20 -0.43 3.93
CA ASN A 138 -9.57 0.33 5.12
C ASN A 138 -10.54 -0.39 6.07
N ASN A 139 -10.86 -1.64 5.79
CA ASN A 139 -11.64 -2.56 6.63
C ASN A 139 -10.97 -3.94 6.74
N VAL A 140 -9.70 -4.04 6.36
CA VAL A 140 -9.02 -5.33 6.21
C VAL A 140 -8.85 -6.05 7.54
N PHE A 141 -8.60 -5.33 8.64
CA PHE A 141 -8.38 -5.90 9.96
C PHE A 141 -9.65 -6.43 10.66
N TYR A 142 -10.82 -6.20 10.08
CA TYR A 142 -12.04 -6.91 10.50
C TYR A 142 -12.11 -8.35 9.97
N ARG A 143 -11.25 -8.70 9.02
CA ARG A 143 -11.26 -9.98 8.29
C ARG A 143 -9.97 -10.76 8.40
N TYR A 144 -8.85 -10.09 8.60
CA TYR A 144 -7.51 -10.64 8.68
C TYR A 144 -6.78 -10.04 9.89
N ASP A 145 -5.93 -10.82 10.51
CA ASP A 145 -4.98 -10.32 11.50
C ASP A 145 -3.73 -9.72 10.82
N ASP A 146 -2.86 -9.11 11.61
CA ASP A 146 -1.64 -8.44 11.12
C ASP A 146 -0.68 -9.43 10.43
N GLU A 147 -0.59 -10.68 10.91
CA GLU A 147 0.26 -11.71 10.31
C GLU A 147 -0.25 -12.12 8.93
N GLU A 148 -1.57 -12.21 8.75
CA GLU A 148 -2.20 -12.52 7.48
C GLU A 148 -2.09 -11.36 6.49
N VAL A 149 -2.27 -10.11 6.95
CA VAL A 149 -2.04 -8.91 6.14
C VAL A 149 -0.58 -8.83 5.71
N ARG A 150 0.35 -9.04 6.65
CA ARG A 150 1.79 -9.11 6.38
C ARG A 150 2.13 -10.17 5.32
N TYR A 151 1.55 -11.37 5.44
CA TYR A 151 1.72 -12.42 4.45
C TYR A 151 1.33 -11.97 3.04
N TRP A 152 0.19 -11.26 2.90
CA TRP A 152 -0.25 -10.74 1.61
C TRP A 152 0.63 -9.60 1.09
N LEU A 153 1.20 -8.79 1.95
CA LEU A 153 2.17 -7.77 1.58
C LEU A 153 3.49 -8.40 1.12
N ILE A 154 3.98 -9.40 1.83
CA ILE A 154 5.24 -10.10 1.47
C ILE A 154 5.12 -10.75 0.10
N TYR A 155 4.10 -11.59 -0.13
CA TYR A 155 4.04 -12.47 -1.30
C TYR A 155 3.12 -11.99 -2.41
N GLY A 156 2.35 -10.94 -2.18
CA GLY A 156 1.32 -10.50 -3.11
C GLY A 156 0.19 -11.52 -3.26
N ARG A 157 -0.60 -11.38 -4.32
CA ARG A 157 -1.67 -12.33 -4.63
C ARG A 157 -1.48 -12.93 -6.02
N ALA A 158 -1.20 -14.21 -6.06
CA ALA A 158 -1.05 -14.95 -7.32
C ALA A 158 -2.28 -14.79 -8.21
N ASN A 159 -2.06 -14.65 -9.52
CA ASN A 159 -3.11 -14.44 -10.53
C ASN A 159 -3.95 -13.16 -10.32
N SER A 160 -3.39 -12.15 -9.70
CA SER A 160 -3.98 -10.83 -9.56
C SER A 160 -2.92 -9.74 -9.82
N PRO A 161 -3.32 -8.47 -9.98
CA PRO A 161 -2.38 -7.35 -10.12
C PRO A 161 -1.54 -7.06 -8.88
N MET A 162 -1.91 -7.58 -7.70
CA MET A 162 -1.21 -7.33 -6.43
C MET A 162 0.18 -7.99 -6.43
N PRO A 163 1.29 -7.21 -6.56
CA PRO A 163 2.64 -7.77 -6.58
C PRO A 163 3.11 -8.14 -5.17
N ALA A 164 4.26 -8.82 -5.09
CA ALA A 164 5.00 -9.00 -3.85
C ALA A 164 5.71 -7.69 -3.46
N TRP A 165 5.59 -7.30 -2.21
CA TRP A 165 6.24 -6.11 -1.66
C TRP A 165 7.38 -6.45 -0.70
N GLY A 166 7.29 -7.53 0.06
CA GLY A 166 8.33 -7.94 0.99
C GLY A 166 9.53 -8.61 0.31
N LEU A 167 10.73 -8.43 0.88
CA LEU A 167 11.97 -9.00 0.37
C LEU A 167 11.91 -10.52 0.19
N GLU A 168 11.26 -11.25 1.10
CA GLU A 168 11.08 -12.70 0.99
C GLU A 168 10.27 -13.10 -0.26
N GLY A 169 9.29 -12.30 -0.65
CA GLY A 169 8.49 -12.49 -1.86
C GLY A 169 9.15 -11.96 -3.14
N GLY A 170 10.35 -11.38 -3.04
CA GLY A 170 11.05 -10.72 -4.14
C GLY A 170 10.66 -9.26 -4.36
N GLY A 171 9.95 -8.65 -3.41
CA GLY A 171 9.59 -7.22 -3.40
C GLY A 171 10.68 -6.32 -2.83
N PRO A 172 10.46 -5.01 -2.81
CA PRO A 172 11.48 -4.03 -2.42
C PRO A 172 11.52 -3.71 -0.91
N MET A 173 10.49 -4.06 -0.12
CA MET A 173 10.32 -3.63 1.27
C MET A 173 10.96 -4.62 2.25
N ASN A 174 11.68 -4.09 3.24
CA ASN A 174 12.14 -4.86 4.39
C ASN A 174 11.03 -4.99 5.46
N ASP A 175 11.29 -5.81 6.50
CA ASP A 175 10.30 -6.10 7.55
C ASP A 175 9.84 -4.86 8.31
N GLY A 176 10.77 -3.94 8.63
CA GLY A 176 10.41 -2.69 9.32
C GLY A 176 9.54 -1.76 8.48
N GLN A 177 9.75 -1.72 7.16
CA GLN A 177 8.88 -0.96 6.25
C GLN A 177 7.50 -1.60 6.13
N LEU A 178 7.41 -2.94 6.21
CA LEU A 178 6.12 -3.64 6.25
C LEU A 178 5.38 -3.37 7.58
N ASP A 179 6.11 -3.28 8.70
CA ASP A 179 5.53 -2.89 9.99
C ASP A 179 4.96 -1.47 9.95
N ASP A 180 5.75 -0.50 9.46
CA ASP A 180 5.32 0.88 9.31
C ASP A 180 4.07 0.99 8.39
N LEU A 181 4.04 0.23 7.29
CA LEU A 181 2.91 0.22 6.38
C LEU A 181 1.64 -0.38 7.02
N ILE A 182 1.77 -1.45 7.81
CA ILE A 182 0.65 -2.06 8.54
C ILE A 182 0.11 -1.09 9.58
N GLU A 183 0.99 -0.36 10.29
CA GLU A 183 0.59 0.65 11.26
C GLU A 183 -0.21 1.79 10.60
N TYR A 184 0.24 2.27 9.43
CA TYR A 184 -0.53 3.23 8.65
C TYR A 184 -1.88 2.66 8.19
N MET A 185 -1.95 1.38 7.82
CA MET A 185 -3.22 0.73 7.47
C MET A 185 -4.19 0.66 8.65
N HIS A 186 -3.70 0.46 9.88
CA HIS A 186 -4.53 0.59 11.10
C HIS A 186 -5.05 2.02 11.28
N HIS A 187 -4.22 3.03 10.98
CA HIS A 187 -4.58 4.43 11.15
C HIS A 187 -5.77 4.86 10.26
N PHE A 188 -5.83 4.41 9.00
CA PHE A 188 -6.95 4.73 8.12
C PHE A 188 -8.11 3.72 8.18
N GLN A 189 -8.08 2.74 9.08
CA GLN A 189 -9.18 1.79 9.20
C GLN A 189 -10.48 2.48 9.63
N ILE A 190 -11.55 2.23 8.88
CA ILE A 190 -12.89 2.73 9.22
C ILE A 190 -13.43 2.02 10.47
N THR A 191 -14.38 2.66 11.15
CA THR A 191 -15.04 2.03 12.30
C THR A 191 -15.91 0.86 11.87
N GLN A 192 -16.08 -0.14 12.75
CA GLN A 192 -16.97 -1.28 12.50
C GLN A 192 -18.42 -0.82 12.19
N GLU A 193 -18.89 0.24 12.85
CA GLU A 193 -20.21 0.80 12.58
C GLU A 193 -20.30 1.33 11.14
N SER A 194 -19.24 1.95 10.62
CA SER A 194 -19.17 2.39 9.24
C SER A 194 -19.16 1.21 8.26
N GLU A 195 -18.42 0.13 8.56
CA GLU A 195 -18.41 -1.09 7.76
C GLU A 195 -19.81 -1.71 7.68
N LEU A 196 -20.48 -1.86 8.82
CA LEU A 196 -21.84 -2.43 8.87
C LEU A 196 -22.87 -1.62 8.09
N ARG A 197 -22.71 -0.28 8.00
CA ARG A 197 -23.59 0.57 7.18
C ARG A 197 -23.40 0.38 5.67
N THR A 198 -22.25 -0.13 5.24
CA THR A 198 -21.96 -0.34 3.80
C THR A 198 -22.55 -1.64 3.24
N ILE A 199 -23.03 -2.56 4.09
CA ILE A 199 -23.50 -3.88 3.67
C ILE A 199 -24.58 -3.80 2.59
N GLU A 200 -25.62 -3.02 2.83
CA GLU A 200 -26.73 -2.91 1.87
C GLU A 200 -26.29 -2.25 0.56
N MET A 201 -25.41 -1.28 0.63
CA MET A 201 -24.80 -0.65 -0.55
C MET A 201 -23.98 -1.67 -1.35
N ASN A 202 -23.18 -2.49 -0.68
CA ASN A 202 -22.36 -3.53 -1.31
C ASN A 202 -23.22 -4.61 -1.96
N ILE A 203 -24.30 -5.04 -1.31
CA ILE A 203 -25.28 -5.99 -1.87
C ILE A 203 -25.92 -5.41 -3.13
N ASN A 204 -26.43 -4.18 -3.05
CA ASN A 204 -27.11 -3.52 -4.18
C ASN A 204 -26.15 -3.30 -5.35
N SER A 205 -24.92 -2.87 -5.07
CA SER A 205 -23.87 -2.71 -6.09
C SER A 205 -23.54 -4.04 -6.78
N SER A 206 -23.47 -5.13 -6.03
CA SER A 206 -23.21 -6.46 -6.58
C SER A 206 -24.36 -7.01 -7.45
N LEU A 207 -25.61 -6.68 -7.09
CA LEU A 207 -26.78 -7.02 -7.89
C LEU A 207 -26.86 -6.19 -9.17
N SER A 208 -26.64 -4.87 -9.07
CA SER A 208 -26.57 -3.97 -10.23
C SER A 208 -25.51 -4.40 -11.23
N ARG A 209 -24.39 -4.99 -10.76
CA ARG A 209 -23.38 -5.55 -11.64
C ARG A 209 -23.90 -6.75 -12.48
N ILE A 210 -24.83 -7.56 -11.96
CA ILE A 210 -25.47 -8.63 -12.74
C ILE A 210 -26.29 -8.01 -13.87
N GLU A 211 -27.08 -6.99 -13.56
CA GLU A 211 -27.95 -6.28 -14.52
C GLU A 211 -27.13 -5.58 -15.63
N THR A 212 -25.96 -5.06 -15.29
CA THR A 212 -25.08 -4.36 -16.24
C THR A 212 -24.06 -5.27 -16.91
N SER A 213 -24.03 -6.57 -16.62
CA SER A 213 -23.00 -7.50 -17.11
C SER A 213 -22.97 -7.60 -18.64
N GLU A 214 -24.11 -7.56 -19.32
CA GLU A 214 -24.16 -7.59 -20.78
C GLU A 214 -23.38 -6.41 -21.38
N LEU A 215 -23.67 -5.19 -20.93
CA LEU A 215 -22.97 -4.00 -21.37
C LEU A 215 -21.47 -4.02 -21.01
N LEU A 216 -21.12 -4.57 -19.85
CA LEU A 216 -19.71 -4.71 -19.45
C LEU A 216 -18.97 -5.68 -20.38
N VAL A 217 -19.56 -6.81 -20.74
CA VAL A 217 -18.95 -7.78 -21.66
C VAL A 217 -18.84 -7.19 -23.06
N GLU A 218 -19.84 -6.46 -23.56
CA GLU A 218 -19.78 -5.76 -24.85
C GLU A 218 -18.65 -4.74 -24.88
N ASN A 219 -18.48 -3.95 -23.83
CA ASN A 219 -17.38 -3.00 -23.72
C ASN A 219 -16.01 -3.71 -23.68
N GLU A 220 -15.91 -4.85 -23.00
CA GLU A 220 -14.68 -5.65 -22.99
C GLU A 220 -14.37 -6.26 -24.35
N ILE A 221 -15.38 -6.68 -25.12
CA ILE A 221 -15.23 -7.12 -26.51
C ILE A 221 -14.66 -5.98 -27.38
N ALA A 222 -15.20 -4.77 -27.23
CA ALA A 222 -14.70 -3.62 -27.96
C ALA A 222 -13.23 -3.35 -27.64
N ARG A 223 -12.89 -3.33 -26.36
CA ARG A 223 -11.53 -3.12 -25.87
C ARG A 223 -10.56 -4.24 -26.29
N GLN A 224 -11.02 -5.47 -26.33
CA GLN A 224 -10.22 -6.60 -26.81
C GLN A 224 -9.92 -6.51 -28.32
N LYS A 225 -10.87 -5.99 -29.11
CA LYS A 225 -10.66 -5.73 -30.53
C LYS A 225 -9.63 -4.59 -30.76
N GLU A 226 -9.67 -3.55 -29.92
CA GLU A 226 -8.65 -2.49 -29.95
C GLU A 226 -7.27 -3.04 -29.58
N LEU A 227 -7.18 -3.95 -28.61
CA LEU A 227 -5.93 -4.62 -28.26
C LEU A 227 -5.39 -5.45 -29.42
N ILE A 228 -6.23 -6.25 -30.07
CA ILE A 228 -5.85 -7.01 -31.26
C ILE A 228 -5.28 -6.09 -32.34
N GLN A 229 -5.99 -5.01 -32.65
CA GLN A 229 -5.52 -4.01 -33.61
C GLN A 229 -4.17 -3.42 -33.22
N SER A 230 -3.99 -3.09 -31.94
CA SER A 230 -2.72 -2.56 -31.43
C SER A 230 -1.57 -3.57 -31.59
N VAL A 231 -1.81 -4.85 -31.32
CA VAL A 231 -0.83 -5.93 -31.54
C VAL A 231 -0.50 -6.09 -33.02
N GLU A 232 -1.50 -6.09 -33.90
CA GLU A 232 -1.33 -6.20 -35.37
C GLU A 232 -0.52 -5.03 -35.94
N GLU A 233 -0.72 -3.82 -35.41
CA GLU A 233 -0.01 -2.61 -35.85
C GLU A 233 1.43 -2.51 -35.30
N ALA A 234 1.76 -3.19 -34.21
CA ALA A 234 3.05 -3.04 -33.52
C ALA A 234 4.27 -3.27 -34.44
N PRO A 235 4.34 -4.31 -35.31
CA PRO A 235 5.49 -4.49 -36.18
C PRO A 235 5.68 -3.37 -37.20
N SER A 236 4.59 -2.72 -37.66
CA SER A 236 4.65 -1.61 -38.59
C SER A 236 4.98 -0.29 -37.89
N LYS A 237 4.58 -0.12 -36.63
CA LYS A 237 4.90 1.07 -35.84
C LYS A 237 6.33 1.07 -35.29
N LEU A 238 6.93 -0.09 -35.07
CA LEU A 238 8.26 -0.21 -34.49
C LEU A 238 9.31 0.66 -35.19
N PRO A 239 9.48 0.62 -36.54
CA PRO A 239 10.47 1.43 -37.19
C PRO A 239 10.15 2.96 -37.16
N ILE A 240 8.87 3.32 -37.05
CA ILE A 240 8.45 4.73 -36.92
C ILE A 240 8.89 5.27 -35.55
N VAL A 241 8.61 4.54 -34.49
CA VAL A 241 8.99 4.95 -33.13
C VAL A 241 10.49 4.92 -32.93
N GLU A 242 11.21 3.90 -33.46
CA GLU A 242 12.68 3.84 -33.43
C GLU A 242 13.30 5.08 -34.11
N LYS A 243 12.77 5.48 -35.26
CA LYS A 243 13.23 6.67 -35.94
C LYS A 243 12.94 7.94 -35.14
N ALA A 244 11.75 8.10 -34.59
CA ALA A 244 11.40 9.24 -33.75
C ALA A 244 12.31 9.38 -32.54
N VAL A 245 12.62 8.26 -31.83
CA VAL A 245 13.58 8.23 -30.71
C VAL A 245 14.97 8.68 -31.17
N GLN A 246 15.46 8.16 -32.32
CA GLN A 246 16.76 8.52 -32.84
C GLN A 246 16.82 10.01 -33.22
N ASP A 247 15.81 10.53 -33.92
CA ASP A 247 15.73 11.91 -34.35
C ASP A 247 15.72 12.88 -33.16
N VAL A 248 14.86 12.65 -32.17
CA VAL A 248 14.76 13.49 -30.96
C VAL A 248 16.02 13.37 -30.08
N SER A 249 16.59 12.19 -29.95
CA SER A 249 17.82 11.99 -29.20
C SER A 249 19.01 12.67 -29.85
N ALA A 250 19.14 12.56 -31.18
CA ALA A 250 20.19 13.24 -31.94
C ALA A 250 20.05 14.77 -31.86
N PHE A 251 18.81 15.26 -31.89
CA PHE A 251 18.47 16.66 -31.71
C PHE A 251 18.89 17.20 -30.35
N LEU A 252 18.52 16.50 -29.24
CA LEU A 252 18.87 16.89 -27.88
C LEU A 252 20.37 16.79 -27.57
N SER A 253 21.14 16.08 -28.39
CA SER A 253 22.59 15.95 -28.25
C SER A 253 23.39 17.04 -28.98
N LYS A 254 22.73 17.94 -29.75
CA LYS A 254 23.41 19.06 -30.42
C LYS A 254 23.84 20.07 -29.36
N GLU A 255 25.16 20.31 -29.30
CA GLU A 255 25.75 21.30 -28.41
C GLU A 255 25.99 22.61 -29.17
N GLY A 256 25.62 23.74 -28.57
CA GLY A 256 26.00 25.07 -28.96
C GLY A 256 25.04 25.76 -29.95
N GLY A 257 24.83 27.03 -29.74
CA GLY A 257 23.98 27.95 -30.50
C GLY A 257 23.70 29.20 -29.66
N ILE A 258 22.99 30.16 -30.24
CA ILE A 258 22.45 31.29 -29.49
C ILE A 258 21.15 30.82 -28.88
N ASP A 259 21.05 30.96 -27.57
CA ASP A 259 19.87 30.69 -26.78
C ASP A 259 19.40 32.07 -26.23
N THR A 260 18.40 32.65 -26.92
CA THR A 260 17.98 34.04 -26.66
C THR A 260 17.09 34.15 -25.43
N ASP A 261 16.35 33.11 -25.09
CA ASP A 261 15.38 33.08 -23.97
C ASP A 261 15.86 32.26 -22.75
N GLU A 262 17.10 31.75 -22.85
CA GLU A 262 17.76 30.98 -21.78
C GLU A 262 16.98 29.73 -21.28
N ASP A 263 16.24 29.08 -22.19
CA ASP A 263 15.45 27.88 -21.89
C ASP A 263 16.27 26.58 -21.92
N GLY A 264 17.52 26.68 -22.46
CA GLY A 264 18.49 25.59 -22.54
C GLY A 264 18.56 24.93 -23.94
N LEU A 265 17.77 25.40 -24.92
CA LEU A 265 17.88 25.07 -26.33
C LEU A 265 18.41 26.29 -27.08
N SER A 266 19.07 26.08 -28.23
CA SER A 266 19.39 27.20 -29.10
C SER A 266 18.24 27.52 -30.02
N ASP A 267 18.08 28.80 -30.38
CA ASP A 267 17.03 29.29 -31.32
C ASP A 267 16.93 28.46 -32.60
N SER A 268 18.08 28.00 -33.13
CA SER A 268 18.11 27.11 -34.29
C SER A 268 17.59 25.71 -33.98
N THR A 269 17.77 25.25 -32.77
CA THR A 269 17.34 23.93 -32.31
C THR A 269 15.83 23.90 -32.03
N GLU A 270 15.26 24.97 -31.50
CA GLU A 270 13.81 25.13 -31.34
C GLU A 270 13.06 25.09 -32.67
N THR A 271 13.58 25.79 -33.69
CA THR A 271 13.01 25.75 -35.02
C THR A 271 13.01 24.34 -35.62
N GLU A 272 14.06 23.53 -35.34
CA GLU A 272 14.09 22.14 -35.77
C GLU A 272 13.11 21.25 -34.96
N LEU A 273 12.88 21.53 -33.68
CA LEU A 273 11.96 20.76 -32.86
C LEU A 273 10.54 20.77 -33.43
N SER A 274 10.09 21.91 -33.94
CA SER A 274 8.78 22.01 -34.61
C SER A 274 8.67 21.11 -35.85
N THR A 275 9.79 20.84 -36.54
CA THR A 275 9.79 19.95 -37.72
C THR A 275 9.61 18.47 -37.33
N TYR A 276 9.97 18.07 -36.11
CA TYR A 276 9.80 16.70 -35.63
C TYR A 276 8.41 16.46 -35.01
N SER A 277 7.61 17.49 -34.78
CA SER A 277 6.28 17.38 -34.18
C SER A 277 5.36 16.38 -34.89
N ALA A 278 5.41 16.35 -36.23
CA ALA A 278 4.63 15.40 -37.03
C ALA A 278 5.08 13.95 -36.82
N SER A 279 6.39 13.70 -36.78
CA SER A 279 6.96 12.36 -36.58
C SER A 279 6.74 11.86 -35.15
N ILE A 280 6.82 12.75 -34.18
CA ILE A 280 6.52 12.42 -32.78
C ILE A 280 5.02 12.12 -32.63
N SER A 281 4.14 12.93 -33.24
CA SER A 281 2.69 12.71 -33.21
C SER A 281 2.30 11.39 -33.89
N GLU A 282 2.92 11.03 -34.98
CA GLU A 282 2.72 9.76 -35.66
C GLU A 282 3.17 8.58 -34.77
N ALA A 283 4.35 8.70 -34.14
CA ALA A 283 4.91 7.68 -33.28
C ALA A 283 4.09 7.45 -32.02
N LEU A 284 3.59 8.50 -31.36
CA LEU A 284 2.78 8.42 -30.14
C LEU A 284 1.28 8.26 -30.41
N GLY A 285 0.82 8.39 -31.65
CA GLY A 285 -0.61 8.32 -31.99
C GLY A 285 -1.44 9.46 -31.41
N THR A 286 -0.80 10.54 -30.95
CA THR A 286 -1.45 11.71 -30.34
C THR A 286 -1.10 12.97 -31.08
N SER A 287 -2.06 13.89 -31.20
CA SER A 287 -1.76 15.23 -31.80
C SER A 287 -0.94 16.05 -30.80
N ILE A 288 0.32 16.29 -31.11
CA ILE A 288 1.21 17.15 -30.34
C ILE A 288 1.08 18.58 -30.84
N LEU A 289 0.23 19.35 -30.20
CA LEU A 289 -0.03 20.75 -30.55
C LEU A 289 0.94 21.75 -29.90
N ASN A 290 1.81 21.33 -28.99
CA ASN A 290 2.50 22.19 -28.04
C ASN A 290 4.02 22.27 -28.21
N LEU A 291 4.58 21.89 -29.37
CA LEU A 291 5.99 22.13 -29.68
C LEU A 291 6.21 23.44 -30.46
N ASP A 292 5.15 24.21 -30.69
CA ASP A 292 5.24 25.52 -31.31
C ASP A 292 5.36 26.57 -30.19
N PRO A 293 6.51 27.28 -30.07
CA PRO A 293 6.73 28.32 -29.09
C PRO A 293 5.71 29.47 -29.17
N ASP A 294 5.10 29.67 -30.33
CA ASP A 294 4.09 30.71 -30.58
C ASP A 294 2.66 30.25 -30.21
N ASN A 295 2.47 29.03 -29.71
CA ASN A 295 1.14 28.54 -29.37
C ASN A 295 0.70 29.02 -27.98
N GLU A 296 -0.37 29.82 -27.91
CA GLU A 296 -0.97 30.34 -26.67
C GLU A 296 -1.41 29.26 -25.66
N GLN A 297 -1.42 27.98 -26.05
CA GLN A 297 -1.72 26.84 -25.15
C GLN A 297 -0.47 26.25 -24.48
N SER A 298 0.73 26.76 -24.79
CA SER A 298 1.92 26.39 -24.04
C SER A 298 1.80 26.87 -22.60
N ILE A 299 2.14 25.99 -21.62
CA ILE A 299 2.04 26.33 -20.20
C ILE A 299 3.12 27.39 -19.91
N PRO A 300 2.76 28.62 -19.50
CA PRO A 300 3.73 29.68 -19.25
C PRO A 300 4.79 29.22 -18.23
N GLY A 301 6.07 29.36 -18.55
CA GLY A 301 7.21 29.03 -17.69
C GLY A 301 7.73 27.60 -17.80
N ARG A 302 7.22 26.75 -18.68
CA ARG A 302 7.87 25.48 -19.03
C ARG A 302 8.94 25.74 -20.08
N LYS A 303 10.17 25.34 -19.77
CA LYS A 303 11.29 25.39 -20.70
C LYS A 303 11.15 24.31 -21.77
N ASP A 304 11.34 24.66 -23.03
CA ASP A 304 11.15 23.78 -24.18
C ASP A 304 12.06 22.55 -24.14
N LEU A 305 13.27 22.67 -23.57
CA LEU A 305 14.14 21.54 -23.26
C LEU A 305 13.50 20.50 -22.35
N SER A 306 12.77 20.94 -21.32
CA SER A 306 12.04 20.03 -20.40
C SER A 306 10.92 19.30 -21.13
N VAL A 307 10.21 19.98 -22.03
CA VAL A 307 9.15 19.40 -22.86
C VAL A 307 9.73 18.38 -23.84
N ALA A 308 10.82 18.72 -24.54
CA ALA A 308 11.49 17.81 -25.47
C ALA A 308 12.02 16.53 -24.76
N LYS A 309 12.61 16.66 -23.58
CA LYS A 309 13.02 15.51 -22.77
C LYS A 309 11.82 14.66 -22.31
N GLY A 310 10.69 15.29 -22.02
CA GLY A 310 9.45 14.58 -21.69
C GLY A 310 8.96 13.72 -22.86
N TYR A 311 8.96 14.24 -24.07
CA TYR A 311 8.60 13.47 -25.27
C TYR A 311 9.59 12.35 -25.57
N LEU A 312 10.90 12.58 -25.40
CA LEU A 312 11.88 11.52 -25.55
C LEU A 312 11.60 10.36 -24.58
N SER A 313 11.33 10.66 -23.32
CA SER A 313 11.00 9.63 -22.33
C SER A 313 9.72 8.85 -22.67
N GLN A 314 8.69 9.53 -23.22
CA GLN A 314 7.48 8.86 -23.69
C GLN A 314 7.76 7.97 -24.90
N LEU A 315 8.52 8.44 -25.87
CA LEU A 315 8.92 7.68 -27.06
C LEU A 315 9.77 6.46 -26.70
N GLU A 316 10.71 6.59 -25.75
CA GLU A 316 11.53 5.47 -25.27
C GLU A 316 10.66 4.41 -24.57
N SER A 317 9.69 4.84 -23.76
CA SER A 317 8.73 3.93 -23.13
C SER A 317 7.87 3.20 -24.15
N GLU A 318 7.36 3.92 -25.14
CA GLU A 318 6.56 3.35 -26.24
C GLU A 318 7.41 2.40 -27.10
N LEU A 319 8.67 2.75 -27.37
CA LEU A 319 9.60 1.90 -28.11
C LEU A 319 9.80 0.54 -27.39
N ILE A 320 9.98 0.57 -26.07
CA ILE A 320 10.13 -0.65 -25.28
C ILE A 320 8.86 -1.52 -25.39
N ASN A 321 7.68 -0.91 -25.24
CA ASN A 321 6.39 -1.62 -25.31
C ASN A 321 6.17 -2.23 -26.69
N ILE A 322 6.29 -1.44 -27.76
CA ILE A 322 6.09 -1.89 -29.14
C ILE A 322 7.11 -2.98 -29.53
N ARG A 323 8.37 -2.86 -29.10
CA ARG A 323 9.40 -3.86 -29.34
C ARG A 323 9.05 -5.19 -28.69
N ILE A 324 8.65 -5.19 -27.41
CA ILE A 324 8.21 -6.40 -26.70
C ILE A 324 7.03 -7.06 -27.42
N VAL A 325 6.03 -6.27 -27.83
CA VAL A 325 4.86 -6.77 -28.55
C VAL A 325 5.24 -7.30 -29.92
N SER A 326 6.08 -6.59 -30.66
CA SER A 326 6.53 -6.98 -32.00
C SER A 326 7.38 -8.27 -31.97
N GLU A 327 8.29 -8.41 -31.00
CA GLU A 327 9.12 -9.61 -30.84
C GLU A 327 8.28 -10.83 -30.34
N GLY A 328 7.24 -10.57 -29.57
CA GLY A 328 6.31 -11.59 -29.06
C GLY A 328 5.00 -11.69 -29.86
N TYR A 329 4.94 -11.19 -31.10
CA TYR A 329 3.71 -11.01 -31.87
C TYR A 329 2.79 -12.25 -31.87
N ASP A 330 3.32 -13.41 -32.29
CA ASP A 330 2.54 -14.65 -32.37
C ASP A 330 1.91 -15.05 -31.02
N LYS A 331 2.60 -14.76 -29.94
CA LYS A 331 2.08 -15.03 -28.59
C LYS A 331 0.98 -14.05 -28.22
N PHE A 332 1.24 -12.74 -28.37
CA PHE A 332 0.28 -11.71 -27.97
C PHE A 332 -1.00 -11.73 -28.80
N ILE A 333 -0.89 -11.96 -30.12
CA ILE A 333 -2.07 -12.05 -30.98
C ILE A 333 -2.93 -13.28 -30.63
N ASN A 334 -2.31 -14.44 -30.43
CA ASN A 334 -3.04 -15.64 -30.05
C ASN A 334 -3.71 -15.51 -28.66
N GLU A 335 -3.05 -14.87 -27.71
CA GLU A 335 -3.64 -14.58 -26.39
C GLU A 335 -4.82 -13.63 -26.51
N ALA A 336 -4.71 -12.59 -27.31
CA ALA A 336 -5.76 -11.60 -27.53
C ALA A 336 -6.96 -12.17 -28.29
N GLU A 337 -6.76 -12.98 -29.34
CA GLU A 337 -7.82 -13.68 -30.06
C GLU A 337 -8.54 -14.72 -29.18
N THR A 338 -7.78 -15.45 -28.34
CA THR A 338 -8.35 -16.38 -27.36
C THR A 338 -9.24 -15.66 -26.36
N GLY A 339 -8.80 -14.49 -25.89
CA GLY A 339 -9.59 -13.63 -25.02
C GLY A 339 -10.89 -13.14 -25.68
N LEU A 340 -10.81 -12.71 -26.94
CA LEU A 340 -11.99 -12.27 -27.68
C LEU A 340 -13.01 -13.43 -27.85
N ALA A 341 -12.55 -14.60 -28.27
CA ALA A 341 -13.42 -15.78 -28.42
C ALA A 341 -14.09 -16.17 -27.09
N PHE A 342 -13.40 -16.04 -25.96
CA PHE A 342 -13.99 -16.28 -24.65
C PHE A 342 -15.09 -15.27 -24.33
N LEU A 343 -14.90 -13.98 -24.61
CA LEU A 343 -15.90 -12.95 -24.37
C LEU A 343 -17.13 -13.10 -25.26
N GLU A 344 -16.93 -13.39 -26.55
CA GLU A 344 -18.01 -13.63 -27.49
C GLU A 344 -18.86 -14.83 -27.07
N LYS A 345 -18.21 -15.91 -26.64
CA LYS A 345 -18.91 -17.06 -26.07
C LYS A 345 -19.66 -16.71 -24.78
N ALA A 346 -19.05 -15.89 -23.93
CA ALA A 346 -19.68 -15.45 -22.70
C ALA A 346 -20.95 -14.62 -22.97
N LEU A 347 -20.91 -13.77 -24.00
CA LEU A 347 -22.05 -12.98 -24.45
C LEU A 347 -23.17 -13.87 -25.01
N GLU A 348 -22.82 -14.86 -25.84
CA GLU A 348 -23.76 -15.78 -26.43
C GLU A 348 -24.47 -16.65 -25.36
N GLU A 349 -23.71 -17.22 -24.42
CA GLU A 349 -24.22 -18.10 -23.37
C GLU A 349 -24.78 -17.34 -22.16
N LYS A 350 -24.69 -16.01 -22.12
CA LYS A 350 -25.09 -15.16 -20.99
C LYS A 350 -24.61 -15.70 -19.62
N LEU A 351 -23.31 -15.89 -19.50
CA LEU A 351 -22.73 -16.62 -18.37
C LEU A 351 -22.95 -15.95 -17.00
N TRP A 352 -23.39 -14.69 -16.98
CA TRP A 352 -23.72 -13.91 -15.78
C TRP A 352 -25.17 -14.08 -15.32
N GLU A 353 -26.05 -14.68 -16.14
CA GLU A 353 -27.46 -14.85 -15.77
C GLU A 353 -27.63 -15.69 -14.51
N VAL A 354 -28.45 -15.19 -13.62
CA VAL A 354 -28.84 -15.84 -12.36
C VAL A 354 -30.34 -16.06 -12.36
N SER A 355 -30.76 -17.32 -12.24
CA SER A 355 -32.18 -17.69 -12.13
C SER A 355 -32.65 -17.54 -10.68
N PHE A 356 -33.02 -16.31 -10.28
CA PHE A 356 -33.46 -16.03 -8.91
C PHE A 356 -34.67 -16.86 -8.49
N ASP A 357 -35.66 -17.07 -9.40
CA ASP A 357 -36.85 -17.91 -9.14
C ASP A 357 -36.47 -19.35 -8.86
N GLU A 358 -35.51 -19.92 -9.61
CA GLU A 358 -35.01 -21.29 -9.38
C GLU A 358 -34.34 -21.40 -7.99
N ILE A 359 -33.51 -20.42 -7.62
CA ILE A 359 -32.87 -20.37 -6.32
C ILE A 359 -33.91 -20.20 -5.20
N ALA A 360 -34.89 -19.33 -5.38
CA ALA A 360 -35.99 -19.14 -4.44
C ALA A 360 -36.74 -20.44 -4.18
N ASN A 361 -37.16 -21.10 -5.25
CA ASN A 361 -37.94 -22.33 -5.15
C ASN A 361 -37.15 -23.54 -4.61
N SER A 362 -35.87 -23.64 -4.96
CA SER A 362 -35.03 -24.79 -4.54
C SER A 362 -34.45 -24.64 -3.14
N THR A 363 -34.29 -23.40 -2.62
CA THR A 363 -33.49 -23.16 -1.42
C THR A 363 -34.20 -22.34 -0.34
N PHE A 364 -35.16 -21.48 -0.74
CA PHE A 364 -35.82 -20.53 0.15
C PHE A 364 -37.35 -20.64 0.17
N ASP A 365 -37.92 -21.83 -0.13
CA ASP A 365 -39.36 -22.10 -0.09
C ASP A 365 -40.20 -21.12 -0.93
N GLY A 366 -39.63 -20.63 -2.04
CA GLY A 366 -40.27 -19.64 -2.93
C GLY A 366 -40.05 -18.17 -2.53
N ASP A 367 -39.29 -17.89 -1.50
CA ASP A 367 -38.99 -16.52 -1.07
C ASP A 367 -37.95 -15.87 -1.99
N LEU A 368 -38.47 -15.12 -2.97
CA LEU A 368 -37.65 -14.45 -3.99
C LEU A 368 -36.76 -13.33 -3.39
N GLU A 369 -37.24 -12.61 -2.40
CA GLU A 369 -36.50 -11.54 -1.76
C GLU A 369 -35.25 -12.08 -1.05
N LYS A 370 -35.41 -13.19 -0.32
CA LYS A 370 -34.25 -13.90 0.29
C LYS A 370 -33.29 -14.43 -0.75
N ALA A 371 -33.75 -14.96 -1.87
CA ALA A 371 -32.90 -15.46 -2.94
C ALA A 371 -32.06 -14.33 -3.55
N ILE A 372 -32.66 -13.20 -3.87
CA ILE A 372 -32.00 -12.02 -4.41
C ILE A 372 -30.93 -11.50 -3.39
N ARG A 373 -31.34 -11.35 -2.13
CA ARG A 373 -30.42 -10.88 -1.07
C ARG A 373 -29.24 -11.85 -0.87
N ALA A 374 -29.49 -13.16 -0.86
CA ALA A 374 -28.43 -14.17 -0.70
C ALA A 374 -27.41 -14.14 -1.86
N VAL A 375 -27.88 -13.99 -3.12
CA VAL A 375 -27.01 -13.84 -4.28
C VAL A 375 -26.20 -12.54 -4.18
N GLY A 376 -26.85 -11.43 -3.85
CA GLY A 376 -26.18 -10.13 -3.64
C GLY A 376 -25.09 -10.21 -2.58
N LEU A 377 -25.41 -10.84 -1.43
CA LEU A 377 -24.45 -11.02 -0.34
C LEU A 377 -23.26 -11.90 -0.76
N PHE A 378 -23.52 -13.03 -1.44
CA PHE A 378 -22.46 -13.89 -1.95
C PHE A 378 -21.55 -13.15 -2.94
N ASN A 379 -22.14 -12.38 -3.86
CA ASN A 379 -21.39 -11.61 -4.83
C ASN A 379 -20.58 -10.47 -4.20
N ALA A 380 -21.12 -9.82 -3.19
CA ALA A 380 -20.42 -8.73 -2.49
C ALA A 380 -19.19 -9.22 -1.71
N TYR A 381 -19.29 -10.38 -1.03
CA TYR A 381 -18.28 -10.79 -0.05
C TYR A 381 -17.52 -12.09 -0.40
N CYS A 382 -18.14 -13.01 -1.13
CA CYS A 382 -17.60 -14.36 -1.36
C CYS A 382 -17.08 -14.56 -2.78
N ALA A 383 -17.77 -14.01 -3.79
CA ALA A 383 -17.52 -14.29 -5.20
C ALA A 383 -16.12 -13.88 -5.64
N ARG A 384 -15.54 -12.84 -5.07
CA ARG A 384 -14.15 -12.42 -5.34
C ARG A 384 -13.15 -13.58 -5.25
N CYS A 385 -13.29 -14.43 -4.26
CA CYS A 385 -12.40 -15.56 -4.02
C CYS A 385 -12.94 -16.87 -4.62
N HIS A 386 -14.25 -17.07 -4.60
CA HIS A 386 -14.88 -18.34 -4.93
C HIS A 386 -15.49 -18.41 -6.34
N THR A 387 -15.46 -17.32 -7.11
CA THR A 387 -15.93 -17.28 -8.50
C THR A 387 -14.80 -16.76 -9.40
N ALA A 388 -14.40 -17.59 -10.36
CA ALA A 388 -13.36 -17.21 -11.30
C ALA A 388 -13.77 -16.02 -12.17
N GLY A 389 -12.88 -15.06 -12.35
CA GLY A 389 -13.10 -13.87 -13.17
C GLY A 389 -13.94 -12.77 -12.52
N TYR A 390 -14.53 -12.99 -11.35
CA TYR A 390 -15.42 -12.01 -10.73
C TYR A 390 -14.76 -10.64 -10.50
N SER A 391 -13.56 -10.62 -9.94
CA SER A 391 -12.83 -9.36 -9.70
C SER A 391 -12.35 -8.69 -10.99
N ALA A 392 -12.18 -9.46 -12.05
CA ALA A 392 -11.81 -8.96 -13.36
C ALA A 392 -12.99 -8.39 -14.17
N GLY A 393 -14.20 -8.51 -13.67
CA GLY A 393 -15.39 -8.11 -14.42
C GLY A 393 -15.73 -9.00 -15.61
N VAL A 394 -14.99 -10.10 -15.78
CA VAL A 394 -15.19 -11.06 -16.88
C VAL A 394 -16.37 -11.95 -16.58
N ALA A 395 -17.02 -12.43 -17.62
CA ALA A 395 -18.08 -13.40 -17.50
C ALA A 395 -17.62 -14.65 -16.74
N TYR A 396 -18.49 -15.17 -15.90
CA TYR A 396 -18.18 -16.31 -15.05
C TYR A 396 -18.15 -17.61 -15.86
N THR A 397 -17.18 -18.45 -15.56
CA THR A 397 -17.22 -19.80 -16.09
C THR A 397 -18.17 -20.67 -15.26
N LYS A 398 -18.98 -21.51 -15.94
CA LYS A 398 -19.83 -22.52 -15.30
C LYS A 398 -19.08 -23.83 -15.00
N GLU A 399 -17.78 -23.89 -15.29
CA GLU A 399 -16.95 -25.07 -15.02
C GLU A 399 -16.85 -25.38 -13.52
N ILE A 400 -16.95 -26.69 -13.23
CA ILE A 400 -16.81 -27.20 -11.87
C ILE A 400 -15.40 -27.01 -11.40
N ALA A 401 -14.87 -26.54 -10.54
CA ALA A 401 -13.50 -26.32 -10.11
C ALA A 401 -12.93 -24.94 -10.43
N SER A 402 -13.69 -24.08 -11.07
CA SER A 402 -13.26 -22.71 -11.32
C SER A 402 -13.55 -21.82 -10.10
N GLY A 403 -12.66 -21.80 -9.14
CA GLY A 403 -12.58 -20.80 -8.09
C GLY A 403 -11.66 -19.66 -8.52
N GLY A 404 -11.74 -18.52 -7.86
CA GLY A 404 -10.80 -17.42 -8.04
C GLY A 404 -9.53 -17.66 -7.20
N LEU A 405 -9.47 -17.05 -6.04
CA LEU A 405 -8.40 -17.22 -5.06
C LEU A 405 -8.69 -18.36 -4.07
N GLY A 406 -9.97 -18.75 -3.92
CA GLY A 406 -10.43 -19.84 -3.09
C GLY A 406 -10.95 -21.02 -3.93
N PRO A 407 -11.28 -22.16 -3.30
CA PRO A 407 -11.86 -23.31 -4.01
C PRO A 407 -13.25 -22.97 -4.57
N ALA A 408 -13.61 -23.58 -5.70
CA ALA A 408 -14.98 -23.50 -6.19
C ALA A 408 -15.95 -24.18 -5.21
N LEU A 409 -17.06 -23.52 -4.88
CA LEU A 409 -18.07 -24.03 -3.96
C LEU A 409 -19.21 -24.82 -4.65
N ARG A 410 -19.08 -25.05 -5.94
CA ARG A 410 -20.08 -25.75 -6.79
C ARG A 410 -20.12 -27.26 -6.53
N ALA A 411 -21.17 -27.88 -7.04
CA ALA A 411 -21.37 -29.34 -7.00
C ALA A 411 -21.35 -29.94 -5.58
N GLY A 412 -21.90 -29.23 -4.61
CA GLY A 412 -22.05 -29.74 -3.25
C GLY A 412 -20.73 -29.85 -2.46
N ARG A 413 -19.63 -29.24 -2.93
CA ARG A 413 -18.30 -29.31 -2.25
C ARG A 413 -18.34 -28.82 -0.81
N ALA A 414 -19.09 -27.74 -0.54
CA ALA A 414 -19.25 -27.25 0.82
C ALA A 414 -19.91 -28.33 1.72
N ASN A 415 -20.96 -29.02 1.24
CA ASN A 415 -21.65 -30.08 1.97
C ASN A 415 -20.79 -31.35 2.16
N ILE A 416 -19.84 -31.60 1.25
CA ILE A 416 -18.86 -32.70 1.42
C ILE A 416 -17.90 -32.35 2.55
N GLN A 417 -17.45 -31.11 2.63
CA GLN A 417 -16.48 -30.64 3.63
C GLN A 417 -17.13 -30.40 4.99
N PHE A 418 -18.33 -29.85 5.02
CA PHE A 418 -19.08 -29.55 6.24
C PHE A 418 -20.35 -30.40 6.31
N LYS A 419 -20.39 -31.34 7.22
CA LYS A 419 -21.54 -32.25 7.39
C LYS A 419 -22.70 -31.61 8.13
N GLN A 420 -22.39 -30.67 9.00
CA GLN A 420 -23.38 -29.90 9.77
C GLN A 420 -23.34 -28.44 9.28
N ARG A 421 -24.51 -27.84 9.20
CA ARG A 421 -24.65 -26.43 8.76
C ARG A 421 -23.97 -25.47 9.73
N GLU A 422 -24.02 -25.79 11.01
CA GLU A 422 -23.43 -25.03 12.10
C GLU A 422 -21.91 -24.94 11.98
N ASP A 423 -21.25 -26.04 11.57
CA ASP A 423 -19.80 -26.07 11.33
C ASP A 423 -19.40 -25.16 10.16
N LEU A 424 -20.23 -25.09 9.12
CA LEU A 424 -20.01 -24.18 7.99
C LEU A 424 -20.19 -22.71 8.42
N ILE A 425 -21.22 -22.41 9.21
CA ILE A 425 -21.46 -21.08 9.73
C ILE A 425 -20.28 -20.64 10.61
N ASP A 426 -19.87 -21.49 11.56
CA ASP A 426 -18.70 -21.20 12.43
C ASP A 426 -17.43 -20.94 11.61
N PHE A 427 -17.22 -21.72 10.55
CA PHE A 427 -16.10 -21.51 9.64
C PHE A 427 -16.18 -20.17 8.86
N ILE A 428 -17.36 -19.76 8.44
CA ILE A 428 -17.56 -18.46 7.78
C ILE A 428 -17.32 -17.32 8.77
N VAL A 429 -17.81 -17.45 10.01
CA VAL A 429 -17.65 -16.45 11.06
C VAL A 429 -16.18 -16.27 11.46
N LYS A 430 -15.44 -17.37 11.64
CA LYS A 430 -14.07 -17.35 12.16
C LYS A 430 -12.97 -17.35 11.07
N GLY A 431 -13.32 -17.77 9.85
CA GLY A 431 -12.33 -17.98 8.79
C GLY A 431 -11.51 -19.26 8.95
N SER A 432 -10.50 -19.43 8.09
CA SER A 432 -9.57 -20.55 8.14
C SER A 432 -8.34 -20.18 8.99
N VAL A 433 -8.40 -20.44 10.30
CA VAL A 433 -7.27 -20.18 11.17
C VAL A 433 -6.09 -21.08 10.81
N ASN A 434 -4.90 -20.49 10.63
CA ASN A 434 -3.70 -21.20 10.21
C ASN A 434 -3.38 -22.40 11.11
N GLY A 435 -3.12 -23.55 10.49
CA GLY A 435 -2.81 -24.80 11.18
C GLY A 435 -3.96 -25.47 11.92
N LYS A 436 -5.17 -24.88 11.99
CA LYS A 436 -6.33 -25.48 12.64
C LYS A 436 -7.16 -26.31 11.68
N ALA A 437 -7.63 -27.47 12.15
CA ALA A 437 -8.53 -28.33 11.39
C ALA A 437 -9.92 -27.69 11.27
N TYR A 438 -10.55 -27.86 10.10
CA TYR A 438 -11.94 -27.49 9.86
C TYR A 438 -12.67 -28.52 9.00
N GLY A 439 -13.95 -28.70 9.23
CA GLY A 439 -14.77 -29.66 8.49
C GLY A 439 -14.21 -31.09 8.56
N VAL A 440 -14.38 -31.86 7.46
CA VAL A 440 -14.02 -33.30 7.45
C VAL A 440 -12.51 -33.52 7.33
N ASN A 441 -11.85 -32.83 6.41
CA ASN A 441 -10.43 -33.05 6.10
C ASN A 441 -9.65 -31.73 5.88
N GLY A 442 -10.21 -30.59 6.23
CA GLY A 442 -9.57 -29.30 6.03
C GLY A 442 -8.56 -28.98 7.10
N VAL A 443 -7.48 -28.32 6.71
CA VAL A 443 -6.55 -27.65 7.61
C VAL A 443 -6.45 -26.19 7.17
N GLY A 444 -6.66 -25.27 8.10
CA GLY A 444 -6.67 -23.83 7.83
C GLY A 444 -5.32 -23.34 7.35
N GLY A 445 -5.33 -22.49 6.35
CA GLY A 445 -4.16 -21.80 5.82
C GLY A 445 -4.17 -20.30 6.05
N GLY A 446 -5.09 -19.78 6.89
CA GLY A 446 -5.24 -18.36 7.16
C GLY A 446 -5.77 -17.52 5.99
N LYS A 447 -6.15 -18.15 4.87
CA LYS A 447 -6.47 -17.42 3.61
C LYS A 447 -7.95 -17.15 3.39
N MET A 448 -8.83 -17.86 4.08
CA MET A 448 -10.26 -17.57 4.11
C MET A 448 -10.52 -16.65 5.31
N PRO A 449 -10.91 -15.38 5.07
CA PRO A 449 -11.12 -14.44 6.17
C PRO A 449 -12.33 -14.81 7.03
N GLY A 450 -12.33 -14.35 8.27
CA GLY A 450 -13.51 -14.37 9.14
C GLY A 450 -14.47 -13.24 8.76
N PHE A 451 -15.76 -13.54 8.70
CA PHE A 451 -16.78 -12.55 8.36
C PHE A 451 -17.65 -12.13 9.55
N GLY A 452 -17.40 -12.66 10.76
CA GLY A 452 -18.20 -12.37 11.95
C GLY A 452 -18.18 -10.90 12.40
N ALA A 453 -17.13 -10.15 12.05
CA ALA A 453 -17.04 -8.72 12.35
C ALA A 453 -17.66 -7.81 11.27
N VAL A 454 -17.84 -8.32 10.05
CA VAL A 454 -18.34 -7.55 8.89
C VAL A 454 -19.76 -7.92 8.46
N LEU A 455 -20.26 -9.09 8.84
CA LEU A 455 -21.63 -9.53 8.56
C LEU A 455 -22.37 -9.80 9.87
N PRO A 456 -23.52 -9.18 10.10
CA PRO A 456 -24.39 -9.51 11.24
C PRO A 456 -24.97 -10.91 11.10
N GLU A 457 -25.37 -11.50 12.23
CA GLU A 457 -25.99 -12.83 12.30
C GLU A 457 -27.29 -12.96 11.47
#